data_8d49e8332dd137bf208bd87a532f23fc
#
_entry.id   8d49e8332dd137bf208bd87a532f23fc
#
_cell.length_a   1.000
_cell.length_b   1.000
_cell.length_c   1.000
_cell.angle_alpha   90.00
_cell.angle_beta   90.00
_cell.angle_gamma   90.00
#
_symmetry.space_group_name_H-M   'P 1'
#
loop_
_entity.id
_entity.type
_entity.pdbx_description
1 polymer ?
#
loop_
_entity_poly.entity_id
_entity_poly.type
_entity_poly.pdbx_seq_one_letter_code
_entity_poly.pdbx_strand_id
1 'polypeptide(L)'
;MNINCKHILLESRKSINGLEVSDNLGLMNWDEAIVACKKLGTGWRLPTKDELNMLYKNKEEIGGFAINFYWSSSEVVSYSAWVQNFYLGDQLNFIKNYTFYVRAVRAS
;
A
#
# COMPACT_ATOMS: atom_id res chain seq x y z
N MET A 1 -21.73 -18.14 -11.63
CA MET A 1 -20.86 -18.62 -12.20
C MET A 1 -19.44 -18.33 -12.01
N ASN A 2 -18.65 -19.15 -12.61
CA ASN A 2 -17.21 -19.10 -12.42
C ASN A 2 -16.60 -17.79 -12.84
N ILE A 3 -17.18 -17.21 -13.88
CA ILE A 3 -16.66 -15.94 -14.38
C ILE A 3 -16.74 -14.87 -13.32
N ASN A 4 -17.81 -14.86 -12.53
CA ASN A 4 -17.96 -13.88 -11.48
C ASN A 4 -16.89 -14.01 -10.41
N CYS A 5 -16.56 -15.24 -10.04
CA CYS A 5 -15.53 -15.46 -9.04
C CYS A 5 -14.17 -14.98 -9.52
N LYS A 6 -13.85 -15.32 -10.77
CA LYS A 6 -12.59 -14.85 -11.34
C LYS A 6 -12.55 -13.34 -11.44
N HIS A 7 -13.66 -12.75 -11.81
CA HIS A 7 -13.76 -11.32 -11.93
C HIS A 7 -13.48 -10.63 -10.60
N ILE A 8 -14.08 -11.16 -9.53
CA ILE A 8 -13.86 -10.61 -8.20
C ILE A 8 -12.39 -10.71 -7.80
N LEU A 9 -11.75 -11.85 -8.09
CA LEU A 9 -10.34 -12.02 -7.78
C LEU A 9 -9.47 -11.04 -8.54
N LEU A 10 -9.80 -10.77 -9.81
CA LEU A 10 -9.06 -9.82 -10.60
C LEU A 10 -9.24 -8.40 -10.10
N GLU A 11 -10.43 -8.11 -9.57
CA GLU A 11 -10.71 -6.77 -9.05
C GLU A 11 -9.98 -6.47 -7.76
N SER A 12 -9.46 -7.49 -7.07
CA SER A 12 -8.68 -7.25 -5.87
C SER A 12 -7.35 -6.58 -6.18
N ARG A 13 -6.95 -6.57 -7.45
CA ARG A 13 -5.74 -5.91 -7.90
C ARG A 13 -6.12 -4.86 -8.91
N LYS A 14 -5.77 -3.62 -8.60
CA LYS A 14 -6.09 -2.50 -9.47
C LYS A 14 -4.82 -1.98 -10.12
N SER A 15 -5.00 -1.40 -11.28
CA SER A 15 -3.94 -0.71 -12.00
C SER A 15 -4.30 0.75 -12.05
N ILE A 16 -3.40 1.62 -11.62
CA ILE A 16 -3.64 3.07 -11.62
C ILE A 16 -2.33 3.79 -11.94
N ASN A 17 -2.36 4.64 -12.94
CA ASN A 17 -1.21 5.46 -13.34
C ASN A 17 0.07 4.63 -13.50
N GLY A 18 -0.03 3.45 -14.15
CA GLY A 18 1.11 2.61 -14.43
C GLY A 18 1.55 1.73 -13.28
N LEU A 19 0.80 1.67 -12.20
CA LEU A 19 1.09 0.82 -11.05
C LEU A 19 -0.01 -0.21 -10.84
N GLU A 20 0.39 -1.44 -10.55
CA GLU A 20 -0.53 -2.42 -9.98
C GLU A 20 -0.54 -2.22 -8.47
N VAL A 21 -1.69 -2.44 -7.85
CA VAL A 21 -1.86 -2.26 -6.42
C VAL A 21 -2.37 -3.57 -5.83
N SER A 22 -1.70 -4.05 -4.79
CA SER A 22 -2.08 -5.31 -4.13
C SER A 22 -3.30 -5.11 -3.23
N ASP A 23 -3.81 -6.21 -2.69
CA ASP A 23 -4.76 -6.16 -1.58
C ASP A 23 -4.05 -5.63 -0.33
N ASN A 24 -4.84 -5.31 0.69
CA ASN A 24 -4.27 -5.02 2.01
C ASN A 24 -3.51 -6.23 2.51
N LEU A 25 -2.30 -6.02 3.01
CA LEU A 25 -1.46 -7.09 3.52
C LEU A 25 -1.54 -7.19 5.05
N GLY A 26 -2.26 -6.27 5.69
CA GLY A 26 -2.46 -6.30 7.13
C GLY A 26 -1.66 -5.25 7.87
N LEU A 27 -1.70 -5.34 9.20
CA LEU A 27 -0.98 -4.43 10.09
C LEU A 27 0.38 -5.03 10.42
N MET A 28 1.44 -4.25 10.24
CA MET A 28 2.79 -4.73 10.54
C MET A 28 3.74 -3.55 10.66
N ASN A 29 4.92 -3.78 11.22
CA ASN A 29 5.94 -2.75 11.30
C ASN A 29 6.61 -2.58 9.93
N TRP A 30 7.47 -1.56 9.82
CA TRP A 30 8.04 -1.20 8.53
C TRP A 30 8.92 -2.30 7.93
N ASP A 31 9.75 -2.94 8.76
CA ASP A 31 10.63 -4.01 8.25
C ASP A 31 9.80 -5.20 7.77
N GLU A 32 8.77 -5.55 8.51
CA GLU A 32 7.84 -6.61 8.10
C GLU A 32 7.13 -6.24 6.80
N ALA A 33 6.79 -4.97 6.65
CA ALA A 33 6.11 -4.49 5.45
C ALA A 33 6.99 -4.65 4.21
N ILE A 34 8.27 -4.33 4.33
CA ILE A 34 9.22 -4.52 3.22
C ILE A 34 9.25 -5.98 2.78
N VAL A 35 9.34 -6.89 3.76
CA VAL A 35 9.39 -8.33 3.47
C VAL A 35 8.08 -8.82 2.87
N ALA A 36 6.95 -8.38 3.42
CA ALA A 36 5.64 -8.82 2.95
C ALA A 36 5.42 -8.43 1.49
N CYS A 37 5.83 -7.23 1.11
CA CYS A 37 5.70 -6.80 -0.29
C CYS A 37 6.55 -7.66 -1.21
N LYS A 38 7.78 -7.95 -0.82
CA LYS A 38 8.68 -8.77 -1.64
C LYS A 38 8.14 -10.18 -1.83
N LYS A 39 7.44 -10.71 -0.84
CA LYS A 39 6.88 -12.05 -0.92
C LYS A 39 5.78 -12.19 -1.96
N LEU A 40 5.21 -11.10 -2.40
CA LEU A 40 4.19 -11.15 -3.45
C LEU A 40 4.79 -11.49 -4.82
N GLY A 41 6.09 -11.33 -5.00
CA GLY A 41 6.75 -11.65 -6.25
C GLY A 41 7.64 -10.54 -6.74
N THR A 42 8.26 -10.77 -7.87
CA THR A 42 9.22 -9.84 -8.46
C THR A 42 8.59 -8.48 -8.71
N GLY A 43 9.27 -7.44 -8.26
CA GLY A 43 8.86 -6.07 -8.52
C GLY A 43 7.89 -5.48 -7.51
N TRP A 44 7.30 -6.30 -6.65
CA TRP A 44 6.39 -5.80 -5.63
C TRP A 44 7.17 -5.11 -4.51
N ARG A 45 6.69 -3.94 -4.10
CA ARG A 45 7.37 -3.12 -3.10
C ARG A 45 6.37 -2.20 -2.41
N LEU A 46 6.79 -1.57 -1.32
CA LEU A 46 5.99 -0.50 -0.73
C LEU A 46 5.94 0.70 -1.68
N PRO A 47 4.83 1.42 -1.71
CA PRO A 47 4.76 2.67 -2.47
C PRO A 47 5.65 3.73 -1.84
N THR A 48 6.24 4.59 -2.66
CA THR A 48 6.94 5.76 -2.16
C THR A 48 5.94 6.73 -1.55
N LYS A 49 6.45 7.75 -0.85
CA LYS A 49 5.60 8.78 -0.27
C LYS A 49 4.66 9.39 -1.31
N ASP A 50 5.20 9.74 -2.47
CA ASP A 50 4.41 10.37 -3.53
C ASP A 50 3.43 9.39 -4.15
N GLU A 51 3.85 8.14 -4.36
CA GLU A 51 2.95 7.11 -4.88
C GLU A 51 1.81 6.86 -3.91
N LEU A 52 2.10 6.81 -2.62
CA LEU A 52 1.07 6.59 -1.61
C LEU A 52 0.06 7.72 -1.60
N ASN A 53 0.51 8.96 -1.80
CA ASN A 53 -0.39 10.10 -1.92
C ASN A 53 -1.29 9.96 -3.15
N MET A 54 -0.73 9.50 -4.26
CA MET A 54 -1.51 9.25 -5.46
C MET A 54 -2.55 8.15 -5.22
N LEU A 55 -2.19 7.09 -4.50
CA LEU A 55 -3.15 6.06 -4.13
C LEU A 55 -4.27 6.63 -3.28
N TYR A 56 -3.95 7.51 -2.33
CA TYR A 56 -4.95 8.14 -1.49
C TYR A 56 -5.94 8.95 -2.34
N LYS A 57 -5.43 9.73 -3.29
CA LYS A 57 -6.29 10.55 -4.14
C LYS A 57 -7.22 9.72 -5.03
N ASN A 58 -6.83 8.49 -5.31
CA ASN A 58 -7.60 7.56 -6.15
C ASN A 58 -8.19 6.41 -5.34
N LYS A 59 -8.30 6.56 -4.03
CA LYS A 59 -8.65 5.43 -3.16
C LYS A 59 -10.02 4.84 -3.43
N GLU A 60 -10.96 5.68 -3.86
CA GLU A 60 -12.30 5.20 -4.16
C GLU A 60 -12.33 4.33 -5.40
N GLU A 61 -11.57 4.74 -6.40
CA GLU A 61 -11.48 3.99 -7.64
C GLU A 61 -10.76 2.67 -7.42
N ILE A 62 -9.67 2.69 -6.64
CA ILE A 62 -8.89 1.49 -6.34
C ILE A 62 -9.67 0.54 -5.43
N GLY A 63 -10.26 1.09 -4.38
CA GLY A 63 -11.05 0.32 -3.43
C GLY A 63 -10.20 -0.45 -2.43
N GLY A 64 -10.84 -0.87 -1.35
CA GLY A 64 -10.22 -1.78 -0.39
C GLY A 64 -9.29 -1.15 0.62
N PHE A 65 -9.19 0.18 0.70
CA PHE A 65 -8.36 0.84 1.70
C PHE A 65 -9.10 0.93 3.04
N ALA A 66 -8.40 0.57 4.11
CA ALA A 66 -8.87 0.83 5.45
C ALA A 66 -8.78 2.33 5.75
N ILE A 67 -9.64 2.82 6.62
CA ILE A 67 -9.60 4.20 7.09
C ILE A 67 -8.55 4.25 8.20
N ASN A 68 -7.29 4.28 7.82
CA ASN A 68 -6.17 4.15 8.75
C ASN A 68 -4.89 4.61 8.05
N PHE A 69 -3.77 4.43 8.73
CA PHE A 69 -2.46 4.82 8.22
C PHE A 69 -1.85 3.67 7.42
N TYR A 70 -1.13 4.04 6.37
CA TYR A 70 -0.40 3.10 5.50
C TYR A 70 1.06 3.50 5.41
N TRP A 71 1.95 2.52 5.47
CA TRP A 71 3.39 2.74 5.33
C TRP A 71 3.77 3.09 3.90
N SER A 72 4.71 4.04 3.76
CA SER A 72 5.45 4.22 2.50
C SER A 72 6.84 3.62 2.64
N SER A 73 7.54 3.51 1.52
CA SER A 73 8.95 3.12 1.53
C SER A 73 9.89 4.30 1.80
N SER A 74 9.37 5.51 1.80
CA SER A 74 10.20 6.71 1.91
C SER A 74 10.62 6.93 3.36
N GLU A 75 11.92 6.90 3.60
CA GLU A 75 12.46 7.10 4.94
C GLU A 75 12.68 8.57 5.20
N VAL A 76 12.54 8.98 6.47
CA VAL A 76 12.92 10.32 6.92
C VAL A 76 14.33 10.25 7.46
N VAL A 77 14.56 9.31 8.37
CA VAL A 77 15.88 8.97 8.92
C VAL A 77 15.89 7.45 9.04
N SER A 78 17.02 6.90 9.46
CA SER A 78 17.18 5.43 9.46
C SER A 78 16.14 4.69 10.30
N TYR A 79 15.53 5.35 11.28
CA TYR A 79 14.58 4.71 12.19
C TYR A 79 13.13 5.18 12.00
N SER A 80 12.85 6.00 11.00
CA SER A 80 11.47 6.46 10.74
C SER A 80 11.18 6.58 9.26
N ALA A 81 9.91 6.43 8.92
CA ALA A 81 9.46 6.51 7.53
C ALA A 81 8.12 7.24 7.47
N TRP A 82 7.76 7.67 6.25
CA TRP A 82 6.51 8.37 6.03
C TRP A 82 5.35 7.40 5.98
N VAL A 83 4.22 7.83 6.54
CA VAL A 83 2.94 7.15 6.42
C VAL A 83 1.92 8.13 5.85
N GLN A 84 0.82 7.59 5.34
CA GLN A 84 -0.30 8.41 4.88
C GLN A 84 -1.55 8.03 5.65
N ASN A 85 -2.26 9.05 6.13
CA ASN A 85 -3.54 8.88 6.79
C ASN A 85 -4.62 8.77 5.70
N PHE A 86 -5.22 7.60 5.55
CA PHE A 86 -6.23 7.39 4.52
C PHE A 86 -7.62 7.84 4.97
N TYR A 87 -7.72 8.44 6.14
CA TYR A 87 -8.95 9.11 6.56
C TYR A 87 -8.91 10.58 6.17
N LEU A 88 -7.85 11.30 6.56
CA LEU A 88 -7.76 12.75 6.36
C LEU A 88 -6.82 13.13 5.21
N GLY A 89 -5.92 12.25 4.80
CA GLY A 89 -5.05 12.50 3.68
C GLY A 89 -3.69 13.09 4.01
N ASP A 90 -3.42 13.42 5.27
CA ASP A 90 -2.14 13.99 5.64
C ASP A 90 -1.05 12.93 5.67
N GLN A 91 0.18 13.37 5.53
CA GLN A 91 1.36 12.52 5.59
C GLN A 91 2.18 12.88 6.81
N LEU A 92 2.57 11.84 7.56
CA LEU A 92 3.29 11.99 8.82
C LEU A 92 4.46 11.02 8.82
N ASN A 93 5.44 11.25 9.69
CA ASN A 93 6.50 10.26 9.86
C ASN A 93 6.37 9.59 11.22
N PHE A 94 6.70 8.30 11.24
CA PHE A 94 6.60 7.50 12.46
C PHE A 94 7.82 6.60 12.57
N ILE A 95 8.15 6.24 13.81
CA ILE A 95 9.20 5.27 14.11
C ILE A 95 8.78 3.93 13.51
N LYS A 96 9.72 3.23 12.91
CA LYS A 96 9.47 2.01 12.13
C LYS A 96 8.92 0.83 12.94
N ASN A 97 8.97 0.90 14.27
CA ASN A 97 8.43 -0.19 15.09
C ASN A 97 6.93 -0.08 15.36
N TYR A 98 6.28 0.99 14.92
CA TYR A 98 4.82 1.07 14.95
C TYR A 98 4.24 0.14 13.90
N THR A 99 2.98 -0.27 14.10
CA THR A 99 2.30 -1.12 13.13
C THR A 99 1.24 -0.32 12.40
N PHE A 100 1.30 -0.36 11.08
CA PHE A 100 0.33 0.29 10.20
C PHE A 100 -0.01 -0.64 9.06
N TYR A 101 -1.02 -0.28 8.29
CA TYR A 101 -1.45 -1.06 7.14
C TYR A 101 -0.45 -1.00 6.00
N VAL A 102 -0.52 -1.99 5.14
CA VAL A 102 0.41 -2.15 4.03
C VAL A 102 -0.36 -2.54 2.78
N ARG A 103 -0.09 -1.85 1.69
CA ARG A 103 -0.44 -2.29 0.35
C ARG A 103 0.78 -2.12 -0.52
N ALA A 104 1.05 -3.11 -1.34
CA ALA A 104 2.21 -3.09 -2.21
C ALA A 104 1.83 -2.53 -3.57
N VAL A 105 2.82 -2.04 -4.29
CA VAL A 105 2.66 -1.62 -5.68
C VAL A 105 3.74 -2.28 -6.52
N ARG A 106 3.47 -2.32 -7.82
CA ARG A 106 4.41 -2.85 -8.80
C ARG A 106 4.16 -2.14 -10.12
N ALA A 107 5.23 -1.86 -10.87
CA ALA A 107 5.08 -1.29 -12.20
C ALA A 107 4.29 -2.27 -13.07
N SER A 108 3.27 -1.79 -13.73
CA SER A 108 2.42 -2.63 -14.57
C SER A 108 2.92 -2.71 -16.00
#